data_ddbdda653f63f5904f01c7ba8e021931
#
_entry.id   ddbdda653f63f5904f01c7ba8e021931
#
_cell.length_a   1.000
_cell.length_b   1.000
_cell.length_c   1.000
_cell.angle_alpha   90.00
_cell.angle_beta   90.00
_cell.angle_gamma   90.00
#
_symmetry.space_group_name_H-M   'P 1'
#
loop_
_entity.id
_entity.type
_entity.pdbx_description
1 polymer ?
#
loop_
_entity_poly.entity_id
_entity_poly.type
_entity_poly.pdbx_seq_one_letter_code
_entity_poly.pdbx_strand_id
1 'polypeptide(L)'
;MDLSSLTAVSPIDGRYGAKTAALREVFSEFGLIKRRVLVEVRWLQCLASHPGIAEVPALSPSANQALEGILENFAEVDARRIKDIESTTNHDVKAVEYFLKERFAGNEELEAVSEFVHFACTSEDINNLSHALMLRDG
;
A
#
# COMPACT_ATOMS: atom_id res chain seq x y z
N MET A 1 -30.97 3.89 2.86
CA MET A 1 -31.09 2.72 1.96
C MET A 1 -29.76 1.99 2.04
N ASP A 2 -29.77 0.77 2.57
CA ASP A 2 -28.55 0.01 2.77
C ASP A 2 -28.00 -0.54 1.44
N LEU A 3 -26.70 -0.80 1.39
CA LEU A 3 -26.04 -1.34 0.22
C LEU A 3 -26.48 -2.79 -0.04
N SER A 4 -27.02 -3.04 -1.23
CA SER A 4 -27.42 -4.36 -1.70
C SER A 4 -27.25 -4.44 -3.21
N SER A 5 -27.52 -5.61 -3.81
CA SER A 5 -27.48 -5.75 -5.27
C SER A 5 -28.51 -4.87 -6.00
N LEU A 6 -29.58 -4.45 -5.33
CA LEU A 6 -30.59 -3.54 -5.88
C LEU A 6 -30.23 -2.06 -5.68
N THR A 7 -29.46 -1.74 -4.65
CA THR A 7 -29.15 -0.36 -4.26
C THR A 7 -27.71 0.04 -4.61
N ALA A 8 -26.91 -0.89 -5.13
CA ALA A 8 -25.55 -0.61 -5.61
C ALA A 8 -25.57 0.40 -6.78
N VAL A 9 -24.70 1.38 -6.71
CA VAL A 9 -24.60 2.45 -7.74
C VAL A 9 -24.14 1.91 -9.10
N SER A 10 -23.36 0.84 -9.09
CA SER A 10 -22.86 0.18 -10.31
C SER A 10 -23.44 -1.23 -10.46
N PRO A 11 -23.85 -1.63 -11.68
CA PRO A 11 -24.20 -3.01 -11.96
C PRO A 11 -23.05 -4.01 -11.71
N ILE A 12 -21.81 -3.57 -11.77
CA ILE A 12 -20.61 -4.38 -11.52
C ILE A 12 -20.61 -4.92 -10.10
N ASP A 13 -20.87 -4.08 -9.09
CA ASP A 13 -20.97 -4.50 -7.70
C ASP A 13 -22.38 -4.92 -7.27
N GLY A 14 -23.39 -4.58 -8.04
CA GLY A 14 -24.78 -4.98 -7.83
C GLY A 14 -25.10 -6.30 -8.54
N ARG A 15 -25.84 -6.19 -9.65
CA ARG A 15 -26.38 -7.31 -10.44
C ARG A 15 -25.32 -8.34 -10.84
N TYR A 16 -24.11 -7.89 -11.18
CA TYR A 16 -23.02 -8.74 -11.66
C TYR A 16 -21.94 -9.01 -10.60
N GLY A 17 -22.14 -8.58 -9.37
CA GLY A 17 -21.15 -8.67 -8.29
C GLY A 17 -20.58 -10.08 -8.06
N ALA A 18 -21.41 -11.13 -8.22
CA ALA A 18 -20.94 -12.50 -8.13
C ALA A 18 -20.02 -12.92 -9.29
N LYS A 19 -20.23 -12.34 -10.50
CA LYS A 19 -19.42 -12.62 -11.69
C LYS A 19 -18.10 -11.88 -11.69
N THR A 20 -18.05 -10.74 -11.03
CA THR A 20 -16.86 -9.87 -10.91
C THR A 20 -16.09 -10.07 -9.61
N ALA A 21 -16.50 -11.05 -8.80
CA ALA A 21 -15.91 -11.27 -7.47
C ALA A 21 -14.38 -11.45 -7.51
N ALA A 22 -13.85 -12.14 -8.53
CA ALA A 22 -12.42 -12.34 -8.70
C ALA A 22 -11.62 -11.03 -8.91
N LEU A 23 -12.28 -9.98 -9.44
CA LEU A 23 -11.64 -8.69 -9.68
C LEU A 23 -11.53 -7.82 -8.43
N ARG A 24 -12.22 -8.16 -7.34
CA ARG A 24 -12.24 -7.35 -6.11
C ARG A 24 -10.87 -7.25 -5.46
N GLU A 25 -10.08 -8.32 -5.50
CA GLU A 25 -8.72 -8.29 -4.97
C GLU A 25 -7.80 -7.32 -5.72
N VAL A 26 -8.13 -7.03 -6.97
CA VAL A 26 -7.34 -6.14 -7.84
C VAL A 26 -7.90 -4.73 -7.89
N PHE A 27 -9.19 -4.57 -8.21
CA PHE A 27 -9.80 -3.28 -8.57
C PHE A 27 -10.64 -2.63 -7.46
N SER A 28 -10.67 -3.19 -6.26
CA SER A 28 -11.32 -2.55 -5.11
C SER A 28 -10.39 -1.53 -4.44
N GLU A 29 -10.95 -0.78 -3.49
CA GLU A 29 -10.17 0.09 -2.59
C GLU A 29 -9.07 -0.71 -1.86
N PHE A 30 -9.38 -1.94 -1.42
CA PHE A 30 -8.39 -2.87 -0.85
C PHE A 30 -7.26 -3.15 -1.85
N GLY A 31 -7.59 -3.45 -3.11
CA GLY A 31 -6.62 -3.70 -4.16
C GLY A 31 -5.69 -2.50 -4.39
N LEU A 32 -6.23 -1.29 -4.43
CA LEU A 32 -5.46 -0.05 -4.57
C LEU A 32 -4.54 0.18 -3.37
N ILE A 33 -5.05 0.09 -2.14
CA ILE A 33 -4.25 0.26 -0.92
C ILE A 33 -3.11 -0.75 -0.87
N LYS A 34 -3.37 -2.02 -1.18
CA LYS A 34 -2.35 -3.08 -1.25
C LYS A 34 -1.22 -2.73 -2.23
N ARG A 35 -1.55 -2.15 -3.41
CA ARG A 35 -0.55 -1.72 -4.40
C ARG A 35 0.22 -0.49 -3.95
N ARG A 36 -0.42 0.46 -3.26
CA ARG A 36 0.29 1.61 -2.67
C ARG A 36 1.32 1.16 -1.63
N VAL A 37 0.97 0.23 -0.75
CA VAL A 37 1.92 -0.35 0.22
C VAL A 37 3.08 -1.04 -0.51
N LEU A 38 2.79 -1.83 -1.54
CA LEU A 38 3.81 -2.48 -2.37
C LEU A 38 4.76 -1.46 -3.00
N VAL A 39 4.24 -0.41 -3.61
CA VAL A 39 5.05 0.62 -4.28
C VAL A 39 5.96 1.33 -3.30
N GLU A 40 5.44 1.75 -2.14
CA GLU A 40 6.23 2.44 -1.11
C GLU A 40 7.35 1.55 -0.54
N VAL A 41 7.06 0.29 -0.27
CA VAL A 41 8.09 -0.66 0.20
C VAL A 41 9.16 -0.88 -0.87
N ARG A 42 8.77 -1.10 -2.13
CA ARG A 42 9.72 -1.29 -3.23
C ARG A 42 10.56 -0.04 -3.49
N TRP A 43 9.95 1.14 -3.33
CA TRP A 43 10.67 2.40 -3.45
C TRP A 43 11.72 2.53 -2.34
N LEU A 44 11.38 2.25 -1.08
CA LEU A 44 12.35 2.27 0.02
C LEU A 44 13.51 1.29 -0.22
N GLN A 45 13.22 0.07 -0.67
CA GLN A 45 14.26 -0.91 -1.03
C GLN A 45 15.15 -0.41 -2.19
N CYS A 46 14.55 0.26 -3.18
CA CYS A 46 15.28 0.87 -4.29
C CYS A 46 16.23 1.97 -3.78
N LEU A 47 15.76 2.87 -2.92
CA LEU A 47 16.58 3.91 -2.30
C LEU A 47 17.75 3.31 -1.51
N ALA A 48 17.48 2.30 -0.68
CA ALA A 48 18.49 1.62 0.13
C ALA A 48 19.54 0.85 -0.68
N SER A 49 19.21 0.47 -1.91
CA SER A 49 20.14 -0.21 -2.83
C SER A 49 20.91 0.75 -3.75
N HIS A 50 20.55 2.04 -3.77
CA HIS A 50 21.11 2.99 -4.72
C HIS A 50 22.43 3.60 -4.20
N PRO A 51 23.55 3.41 -4.91
CA PRO A 51 24.88 3.80 -4.40
C PRO A 51 25.08 5.33 -4.30
N GLY A 52 24.23 6.12 -4.95
CA GLY A 52 24.27 7.58 -4.90
C GLY A 52 23.47 8.20 -3.76
N ILE A 53 22.79 7.40 -2.89
CA ILE A 53 21.97 7.88 -1.78
C ILE A 53 22.55 7.30 -0.48
N ALA A 54 23.63 7.93 -0.02
CA ALA A 54 24.36 7.46 1.15
C ALA A 54 23.56 7.61 2.47
N GLU A 55 22.54 8.47 2.48
CA GLU A 55 21.66 8.73 3.62
C GLU A 55 20.74 7.54 3.93
N VAL A 56 20.49 6.68 2.94
CA VAL A 56 19.72 5.44 3.11
C VAL A 56 20.68 4.26 2.98
N PRO A 57 21.17 3.71 4.10
CA PRO A 57 22.10 2.58 4.04
C PRO A 57 21.43 1.34 3.45
N ALA A 58 22.26 0.45 2.88
CA ALA A 58 21.78 -0.81 2.37
C ALA A 58 21.13 -1.65 3.49
N LEU A 59 19.90 -2.10 3.25
CA LEU A 59 19.16 -2.91 4.22
C LEU A 59 19.74 -4.33 4.32
N SER A 60 19.85 -4.84 5.54
CA SER A 60 20.24 -6.22 5.79
C SER A 60 19.24 -7.23 5.17
N PRO A 61 19.64 -8.49 4.99
CA PRO A 61 18.70 -9.54 4.60
C PRO A 61 17.51 -9.67 5.56
N SER A 62 17.74 -9.46 6.86
CA SER A 62 16.69 -9.52 7.90
C SER A 62 15.68 -8.37 7.75
N ALA A 63 16.15 -7.14 7.53
CA ALA A 63 15.28 -5.98 7.30
C ALA A 63 14.48 -6.12 6.00
N ASN A 64 15.13 -6.59 4.93
CA ASN A 64 14.42 -6.90 3.68
C ASN A 64 13.36 -7.99 3.87
N GLN A 65 13.66 -9.05 4.62
CA GLN A 65 12.68 -10.09 4.92
C GLN A 65 11.49 -9.54 5.74
N ALA A 66 11.73 -8.62 6.66
CA ALA A 66 10.65 -7.96 7.39
C ALA A 66 9.74 -7.15 6.46
N LEU A 67 10.31 -6.42 5.50
CA LEU A 67 9.56 -5.70 4.46
C LEU A 67 8.74 -6.65 3.58
N GLU A 68 9.32 -7.77 3.12
CA GLU A 68 8.58 -8.79 2.38
C GLU A 68 7.43 -9.35 3.21
N GLY A 69 7.65 -9.60 4.51
CA GLY A 69 6.62 -10.06 5.43
C GLY A 69 5.42 -9.11 5.52
N ILE A 70 5.64 -7.79 5.46
CA ILE A 70 4.56 -6.80 5.41
C ILE A 70 3.72 -6.98 4.13
N LEU A 71 4.38 -7.20 2.98
CA LEU A 71 3.71 -7.35 1.69
C LEU A 71 2.95 -8.68 1.57
N GLU A 72 3.57 -9.78 1.97
CA GLU A 72 3.02 -11.13 1.88
C GLU A 72 1.81 -11.34 2.80
N ASN A 73 1.86 -10.74 3.99
CA ASN A 73 0.81 -10.88 5.00
C ASN A 73 -0.21 -9.74 4.99
N PHE A 74 -0.15 -8.83 3.99
CA PHE A 74 -1.09 -7.71 3.88
C PHE A 74 -2.52 -8.21 3.69
N ALA A 75 -3.38 -7.89 4.65
CA ALA A 75 -4.76 -8.34 4.71
C ALA A 75 -5.75 -7.17 4.84
N GLU A 76 -7.05 -7.47 4.81
CA GLU A 76 -8.12 -6.46 4.92
C GLU A 76 -8.04 -5.66 6.23
N VAL A 77 -7.56 -6.28 7.32
CA VAL A 77 -7.35 -5.59 8.60
C VAL A 77 -6.31 -4.47 8.49
N ASP A 78 -5.27 -4.67 7.67
CA ASP A 78 -4.24 -3.65 7.44
C ASP A 78 -4.80 -2.50 6.61
N ALA A 79 -5.57 -2.81 5.57
CA ALA A 79 -6.26 -1.79 4.78
C ALA A 79 -7.24 -0.97 5.64
N ARG A 80 -7.96 -1.59 6.56
CA ARG A 80 -8.81 -0.89 7.54
C ARG A 80 -7.99 0.03 8.43
N ARG A 81 -6.83 -0.44 8.94
CA ARG A 81 -5.94 0.42 9.73
C ARG A 81 -5.49 1.65 8.94
N ILE A 82 -5.14 1.50 7.66
CA ILE A 82 -4.81 2.62 6.79
C ILE A 82 -5.98 3.58 6.64
N LYS A 83 -7.20 3.09 6.45
CA LYS A 83 -8.41 3.94 6.40
C LYS A 83 -8.69 4.66 7.72
N ASP A 84 -8.42 4.03 8.86
CA ASP A 84 -8.53 4.69 10.17
C ASP A 84 -7.54 5.86 10.30
N ILE A 85 -6.30 5.67 9.85
CA ILE A 85 -5.29 6.74 9.81
C ILE A 85 -5.72 7.85 8.84
N GLU A 86 -6.21 7.49 7.66
CA GLU A 86 -6.70 8.42 6.64
C GLU A 86 -7.83 9.30 7.17
N SER A 87 -8.73 8.75 7.97
CA SER A 87 -9.85 9.50 8.58
C SER A 87 -9.39 10.68 9.45
N THR A 88 -8.16 10.62 9.96
CA THR A 88 -7.55 11.68 10.78
C THR A 88 -6.66 12.60 9.93
N THR A 89 -5.90 12.03 9.00
CA THR A 89 -4.94 12.80 8.18
C THR A 89 -5.58 13.51 6.99
N ASN A 90 -6.78 13.07 6.57
CA ASN A 90 -7.44 13.49 5.33
C ASN A 90 -6.55 13.34 4.08
N HIS A 91 -5.66 12.34 4.09
CA HIS A 91 -4.74 12.12 3.00
C HIS A 91 -4.42 10.63 2.85
N ASP A 92 -4.85 10.04 1.74
CA ASP A 92 -4.82 8.60 1.47
C ASP A 92 -3.39 8.01 1.38
N VAL A 93 -2.51 8.60 0.59
CA VAL A 93 -1.13 8.11 0.46
C VAL A 93 -0.34 8.38 1.74
N LYS A 94 -0.55 9.52 2.41
CA LYS A 94 0.08 9.81 3.71
C LYS A 94 -0.29 8.79 4.78
N ALA A 95 -1.52 8.28 4.74
CA ALA A 95 -1.95 7.21 5.64
C ALA A 95 -1.15 5.92 5.44
N VAL A 96 -0.75 5.61 4.21
CA VAL A 96 0.15 4.47 3.91
C VAL A 96 1.52 4.66 4.52
N GLU A 97 2.10 5.88 4.43
CA GLU A 97 3.38 6.17 5.09
C GLU A 97 3.32 5.94 6.60
N TYR A 98 2.29 6.45 7.28
CA TYR A 98 2.12 6.26 8.72
C TYR A 98 1.93 4.78 9.08
N PHE A 99 1.15 4.05 8.32
CA PHE A 99 1.00 2.62 8.50
C PHE A 99 2.34 1.87 8.38
N LEU A 100 3.16 2.18 7.39
CA LEU A 100 4.48 1.58 7.24
C LEU A 100 5.38 1.91 8.43
N LYS A 101 5.39 3.15 8.91
CA LYS A 101 6.13 3.55 10.12
C LYS A 101 5.66 2.77 11.36
N GLU A 102 4.35 2.51 11.50
CA GLU A 102 3.83 1.63 12.57
C GLU A 102 4.35 0.20 12.42
N ARG A 103 4.46 -0.32 11.19
CA ARG A 103 4.97 -1.67 10.91
C ARG A 103 6.48 -1.82 11.08
N PHE A 104 7.22 -0.73 11.02
CA PHE A 104 8.67 -0.70 11.26
C PHE A 104 9.02 -0.74 12.75
N ALA A 105 8.08 -0.42 13.63
CA ALA A 105 8.30 -0.37 15.07
C ALA A 105 8.86 -1.70 15.61
N GLY A 106 9.94 -1.61 16.36
CA GLY A 106 10.66 -2.76 16.92
C GLY A 106 11.72 -3.36 15.98
N ASN A 107 11.92 -2.79 14.78
CA ASN A 107 13.04 -3.10 13.91
C ASN A 107 13.93 -1.86 13.79
N GLU A 108 15.02 -1.82 14.52
CA GLU A 108 15.91 -0.64 14.62
C GLU A 108 16.41 -0.15 13.24
N GLU A 109 16.66 -1.08 12.32
CA GLU A 109 17.15 -0.76 10.98
C GLU A 109 16.08 -0.08 10.13
N LEU A 110 14.84 -0.58 10.17
CA LEU A 110 13.72 0.02 9.45
C LEU A 110 13.25 1.33 10.10
N GLU A 111 13.30 1.42 11.41
CA GLU A 111 13.01 2.68 12.13
C GLU A 111 14.00 3.79 11.72
N ALA A 112 15.29 3.46 11.59
CA ALA A 112 16.32 4.42 11.19
C ALA A 112 16.11 5.01 9.79
N VAL A 113 15.47 4.28 8.88
CA VAL A 113 15.18 4.74 7.51
C VAL A 113 13.72 5.13 7.30
N SER A 114 12.91 5.16 8.35
CA SER A 114 11.47 5.39 8.25
C SER A 114 11.08 6.73 7.62
N GLU A 115 11.90 7.77 7.77
CA GLU A 115 11.69 9.09 7.18
C GLU A 115 11.93 9.13 5.66
N PHE A 116 12.51 8.07 5.09
CA PHE A 116 12.72 7.93 3.65
C PHE A 116 11.56 7.19 2.94
N VAL A 117 10.56 6.73 3.68
CA VAL A 117 9.28 6.31 3.06
C VAL A 117 8.71 7.50 2.31
N HIS A 118 8.29 7.28 1.06
CA HIS A 118 7.78 8.34 0.17
C HIS A 118 8.81 9.42 -0.24
N PHE A 119 10.06 9.26 0.10
CA PHE A 119 11.09 10.26 -0.21
C PHE A 119 11.19 10.53 -1.72
N ALA A 120 11.23 11.81 -2.09
CA ALA A 120 11.30 12.29 -3.46
C ALA A 120 10.12 11.88 -4.40
N CYS A 121 9.01 11.37 -3.83
CA CYS A 121 7.79 11.06 -4.55
C CYS A 121 6.69 12.10 -4.29
N THR A 122 5.74 12.17 -5.20
CA THR A 122 4.42 12.74 -4.94
C THR A 122 3.38 11.62 -4.81
N SER A 123 2.21 11.94 -4.27
CA SER A 123 1.11 10.97 -4.21
C SER A 123 0.76 10.41 -5.60
N GLU A 124 0.92 11.21 -6.64
CA GLU A 124 0.62 10.81 -8.02
C GLU A 124 1.60 9.76 -8.56
N ASP A 125 2.87 9.80 -8.17
CA ASP A 125 3.86 8.76 -8.53
C ASP A 125 3.42 7.39 -7.98
N ILE A 126 2.99 7.37 -6.72
CA ILE A 126 2.49 6.16 -6.05
C ILE A 126 1.18 5.67 -6.67
N ASN A 127 0.23 6.59 -6.91
CA ASN A 127 -1.07 6.26 -7.49
C ASN A 127 -0.94 5.71 -8.91
N ASN A 128 -0.18 6.38 -9.78
CA ASN A 128 -0.01 5.98 -11.16
C ASN A 128 0.62 4.59 -11.27
N LEU A 129 1.66 4.31 -10.49
CA LEU A 129 2.28 2.99 -10.51
C LEU A 129 1.35 1.92 -9.91
N SER A 130 0.61 2.25 -8.85
CA SER A 130 -0.39 1.35 -8.28
C SER A 130 -1.49 0.99 -9.29
N HIS A 131 -2.04 1.96 -10.00
CA HIS A 131 -3.04 1.72 -11.05
C HIS A 131 -2.46 0.91 -12.23
N ALA A 132 -1.21 1.18 -12.63
CA ALA A 132 -0.54 0.38 -13.67
C ALA A 132 -0.40 -1.09 -13.24
N LEU A 133 -0.05 -1.35 -11.98
CA LEU A 133 0.01 -2.70 -11.42
C LEU A 133 -1.38 -3.37 -11.40
N MET A 134 -2.42 -2.63 -10.99
CA MET A 134 -3.80 -3.14 -11.02
C MET A 134 -4.23 -3.53 -12.45
N LEU A 135 -3.92 -2.69 -13.44
CA LEU A 135 -4.26 -2.97 -14.84
C LEU A 135 -3.46 -4.15 -15.43
N ARG A 136 -2.24 -4.36 -14.96
CA ARG A 136 -1.42 -5.52 -15.38
C ARG A 136 -1.96 -6.82 -14.80
N ASP A 137 -2.42 -6.79 -13.53
CA ASP A 137 -2.78 -7.98 -12.77
C ASP A 137 -4.23 -8.41 -13.01
N GLY A 138 -5.12 -7.53 -13.51
CA GLY A 138 -6.53 -7.78 -13.82
C GLY A 138 -6.80 -8.05 -15.27
#